data_32bf0f13ca3af76a568ee8fbec3250b6
#
_entry.id   32bf0f13ca3af76a568ee8fbec3250b6
#
_cell.length_a   1.000
_cell.length_b   1.000
_cell.length_c   1.000
_cell.angle_alpha   90.00
_cell.angle_beta   90.00
_cell.angle_gamma   90.00
#
_symmetry.space_group_name_H-M   'P 1'
#
loop_
_entity.id
_entity.type
_entity.pdbx_description
1 polymer ?
#
loop_
_entity_poly.entity_id
_entity_poly.type
_entity_poly.pdbx_seq_one_letter_code
_entity_poly.pdbx_strand_id
1 'polypeptide(L)'
;MVLATMFFWWRDVVREAEYQGHHTPIVQIGMRYGMMLFISSEVMFFVAFFWAFFDSSLYPDTGVWPPADITTFDPFDLPLINTMILLLSGCTVTWSHHALQHGNRKDFITGLVLTVLLGAAFTALQAYEYTHAAFGFTDGIYASTFYMATGFHGFHVLVGTIFLAVCLFRGIKGHFTPEHHFGFEAAAWYWHFVDVVWLFLFVCVYWWGG
;
A
#
# COMPACT_ATOMS: atom_id res chain seq x y z
N MET A 1 -1.10 -16.39 -17.15
CA MET A 1 -0.84 -15.49 -18.28
C MET A 1 -0.74 -14.03 -17.83
N VAL A 2 -1.72 -13.43 -17.12
CA VAL A 2 -1.72 -12.00 -16.74
C VAL A 2 -0.43 -11.54 -16.05
N LEU A 3 0.01 -12.22 -14.99
CA LEU A 3 1.23 -11.84 -14.27
C LEU A 3 2.50 -11.88 -15.15
N ALA A 4 2.58 -12.83 -16.07
CA ALA A 4 3.70 -12.92 -17.01
C ALA A 4 3.67 -11.73 -17.99
N THR A 5 2.49 -11.36 -18.50
CA THR A 5 2.33 -10.20 -19.36
C THR A 5 2.70 -8.90 -18.63
N MET A 6 2.27 -8.73 -17.38
CA MET A 6 2.65 -7.58 -16.54
C MET A 6 4.16 -7.50 -16.34
N PHE A 7 4.81 -8.63 -16.03
CA PHE A 7 6.26 -8.67 -15.86
C PHE A 7 7.01 -8.25 -17.14
N PHE A 8 6.63 -8.78 -18.30
CA PHE A 8 7.26 -8.42 -19.57
C PHE A 8 6.98 -6.96 -19.95
N TRP A 9 5.78 -6.48 -19.73
CA TRP A 9 5.42 -5.08 -19.98
C TRP A 9 6.27 -4.12 -19.12
N TRP A 10 6.30 -4.33 -17.81
CA TRP A 10 7.12 -3.46 -16.92
C TRP A 10 8.61 -3.57 -17.21
N ARG A 11 9.10 -4.76 -17.56
CA ARG A 11 10.48 -4.91 -18.04
C ARG A 11 10.75 -4.02 -19.25
N ASP A 12 9.84 -4.01 -20.22
CA ASP A 12 10.02 -3.25 -21.45
C ASP A 12 9.90 -1.73 -21.17
N VAL A 13 8.99 -1.28 -20.30
CA VAL A 13 8.93 0.12 -19.83
C VAL A 13 10.27 0.56 -19.21
N VAL A 14 10.90 -0.28 -18.38
CA VAL A 14 12.24 0.02 -17.82
C VAL A 14 13.31 0.08 -18.91
N ARG A 15 13.24 -0.80 -19.90
CA ARG A 15 14.20 -0.79 -21.03
C ARG A 15 14.05 0.47 -21.88
N GLU A 16 12.84 0.89 -22.16
CA GLU A 16 12.55 2.12 -22.89
C GLU A 16 13.04 3.37 -22.14
N ALA A 17 12.91 3.37 -20.81
CA ALA A 17 13.37 4.47 -19.98
C ALA A 17 14.91 4.57 -19.94
N GLU A 18 15.59 3.45 -19.63
CA GLU A 18 17.02 3.45 -19.26
C GLU A 18 17.95 3.29 -20.47
N TYR A 19 17.53 2.55 -21.49
CA TYR A 19 18.42 2.16 -22.59
C TYR A 19 18.03 2.76 -23.94
N GLN A 20 16.78 3.17 -24.14
CA GLN A 20 16.29 3.66 -25.43
C GLN A 20 16.00 5.16 -25.42
N GLY A 21 15.95 5.81 -24.26
CA GLY A 21 15.71 7.24 -24.11
C GLY A 21 14.32 7.70 -24.57
N HIS A 22 13.35 6.79 -24.64
CA HIS A 22 11.98 7.09 -25.10
C HIS A 22 11.14 7.87 -24.08
N HIS A 23 11.58 7.97 -22.83
CA HIS A 23 10.89 8.72 -21.79
C HIS A 23 11.22 10.22 -21.87
N THR A 24 10.75 10.85 -22.92
CA THR A 24 10.84 12.31 -23.08
C THR A 24 10.07 13.05 -21.97
N PRO A 25 10.32 14.35 -21.69
CA PRO A 25 9.58 15.12 -20.71
C PRO A 25 8.05 15.05 -20.87
N ILE A 26 7.55 15.05 -22.10
CA ILE A 26 6.12 14.94 -22.41
C ILE A 26 5.59 13.56 -22.00
N VAL A 27 6.32 12.49 -22.31
CA VAL A 27 5.97 11.12 -21.89
C VAL A 27 5.95 10.98 -20.38
N GLN A 28 6.93 11.56 -19.68
CA GLN A 28 6.96 11.55 -18.20
C GLN A 28 5.75 12.27 -17.59
N ILE A 29 5.32 13.40 -18.16
CA ILE A 29 4.09 14.07 -17.72
C ILE A 29 2.87 13.15 -17.95
N GLY A 30 2.75 12.53 -19.12
CA GLY A 30 1.69 11.57 -19.41
C GLY A 30 1.66 10.40 -18.42
N MET A 31 2.84 9.87 -18.03
CA MET A 31 2.95 8.78 -17.05
C MET A 31 2.56 9.23 -15.63
N ARG A 32 2.86 10.49 -15.23
CA ARG A 32 2.39 11.06 -13.96
C ARG A 32 0.87 11.16 -13.91
N TYR A 33 0.25 11.67 -14.98
CA TYR A 33 -1.21 11.69 -15.08
C TYR A 33 -1.80 10.27 -15.05
N GLY A 34 -1.19 9.33 -15.75
CA GLY A 34 -1.58 7.92 -15.73
C GLY A 34 -1.52 7.34 -14.32
N MET A 35 -0.47 7.61 -13.56
CA MET A 35 -0.34 7.14 -12.17
C MET A 35 -1.36 7.80 -11.24
N MET A 36 -1.65 9.09 -11.39
CA MET A 36 -2.71 9.75 -10.61
C MET A 36 -4.09 9.16 -10.90
N LEU A 37 -4.41 8.88 -12.16
CA LEU A 37 -5.67 8.24 -12.53
C LEU A 37 -5.75 6.80 -12.03
N PHE A 38 -4.65 6.06 -12.06
CA PHE A 38 -4.56 4.73 -11.49
C PHE A 38 -4.85 4.77 -9.98
N ILE A 39 -4.16 5.62 -9.22
CA ILE A 39 -4.41 5.78 -7.77
C ILE A 39 -5.86 6.19 -7.50
N SER A 40 -6.44 7.08 -8.32
CA SER A 40 -7.84 7.47 -8.20
C SER A 40 -8.78 6.28 -8.40
N SER A 41 -8.49 5.37 -9.34
CA SER A 41 -9.26 4.14 -9.52
C SER A 41 -9.18 3.21 -8.32
N GLU A 42 -7.99 3.10 -7.70
CA GLU A 42 -7.80 2.29 -6.49
C GLU A 42 -8.50 2.90 -5.26
N VAL A 43 -8.54 4.23 -5.14
CA VAL A 43 -9.37 4.92 -4.13
C VAL A 43 -10.84 4.52 -4.30
N MET A 44 -11.37 4.57 -5.53
CA MET A 44 -12.77 4.17 -5.80
C MET A 44 -13.02 2.69 -5.53
N PHE A 45 -12.03 1.83 -5.75
CA PHE A 45 -12.09 0.43 -5.39
C PHE A 45 -12.27 0.25 -3.86
N PHE A 46 -11.50 0.97 -3.05
CA PHE A 46 -11.66 0.93 -1.59
C PHE A 46 -12.95 1.58 -1.10
N VAL A 47 -13.45 2.61 -1.76
CA VAL A 47 -14.75 3.22 -1.44
C VAL A 47 -15.87 2.17 -1.47
N ALA A 48 -15.83 1.20 -2.39
CA ALA A 48 -16.82 0.13 -2.45
C ALA A 48 -16.81 -0.76 -1.19
N PHE A 49 -15.61 -1.11 -0.67
CA PHE A 49 -15.51 -1.90 0.57
C PHE A 49 -15.90 -1.11 1.81
N PHE A 50 -15.50 0.17 1.89
CA PHE A 50 -15.95 1.04 2.97
C PHE A 50 -17.45 1.24 2.94
N TRP A 51 -18.04 1.38 1.76
CA TRP A 51 -19.52 1.46 1.63
C TRP A 51 -20.17 0.20 2.18
N ALA A 52 -19.74 -0.99 1.77
CA ALA A 52 -20.30 -2.24 2.28
C ALA A 52 -20.18 -2.34 3.81
N PHE A 53 -19.03 -1.93 4.37
CA PHE A 53 -18.81 -1.90 5.82
C PHE A 53 -19.73 -0.89 6.52
N PHE A 54 -19.82 0.34 6.03
CA PHE A 54 -20.67 1.37 6.63
C PHE A 54 -22.16 1.08 6.48
N ASP A 55 -22.59 0.54 5.35
CA ASP A 55 -23.99 0.11 5.17
C ASP A 55 -24.40 -0.90 6.23
N SER A 56 -23.57 -1.93 6.43
CA SER A 56 -23.80 -2.98 7.42
C SER A 56 -23.69 -2.48 8.87
N SER A 57 -22.76 -1.55 9.15
CA SER A 57 -22.50 -1.08 10.52
C SER A 57 -23.49 -0.01 10.99
N LEU A 58 -23.98 0.84 10.08
CA LEU A 58 -24.95 1.89 10.39
C LEU A 58 -26.39 1.37 10.39
N TYR A 59 -26.66 0.31 9.62
CA TYR A 59 -27.99 -0.32 9.49
C TYR A 59 -27.90 -1.83 9.75
N PRO A 60 -27.48 -2.26 10.96
CA PRO A 60 -27.31 -3.68 11.26
C PRO A 60 -28.68 -4.39 11.31
N ASP A 61 -28.79 -5.54 10.62
CA ASP A 61 -29.99 -6.35 10.58
C ASP A 61 -30.48 -6.79 11.96
N THR A 62 -29.55 -7.00 12.90
CA THR A 62 -29.84 -7.38 14.30
C THR A 62 -30.08 -6.19 15.22
N GLY A 63 -29.91 -4.95 14.73
CA GLY A 63 -29.96 -3.72 15.51
C GLY A 63 -28.76 -3.47 16.43
N VAL A 64 -27.75 -4.33 16.40
CA VAL A 64 -26.50 -4.22 17.20
C VAL A 64 -25.28 -4.42 16.30
N TRP A 65 -24.28 -3.53 16.48
CA TRP A 65 -22.98 -3.63 15.81
C TRP A 65 -21.84 -3.39 16.82
N PRO A 66 -20.75 -4.15 16.78
CA PRO A 66 -20.58 -5.42 16.06
C PRO A 66 -21.55 -6.51 16.57
N PRO A 67 -21.78 -7.59 15.76
CA PRO A 67 -22.65 -8.71 16.20
C PRO A 67 -22.16 -9.30 17.52
N ALA A 68 -23.09 -9.66 18.42
CA ALA A 68 -22.78 -10.07 19.80
C ALA A 68 -21.98 -11.40 19.91
N ASP A 69 -21.94 -12.18 18.84
CA ASP A 69 -21.23 -13.45 18.70
C ASP A 69 -19.79 -13.29 18.14
N ILE A 70 -19.39 -12.08 17.80
CA ILE A 70 -18.05 -11.80 17.27
C ILE A 70 -17.19 -11.08 18.32
N THR A 71 -16.03 -11.64 18.62
CA THR A 71 -15.00 -10.98 19.43
C THR A 71 -14.05 -10.22 18.50
N THR A 72 -14.14 -8.90 18.51
CA THR A 72 -13.33 -8.00 17.69
C THR A 72 -11.89 -7.88 18.22
N PHE A 73 -10.98 -7.35 17.41
CA PHE A 73 -9.62 -7.04 17.83
C PHE A 73 -9.57 -5.80 18.71
N ASP A 74 -8.67 -5.77 19.71
CA ASP A 74 -8.33 -4.54 20.41
C ASP A 74 -7.54 -3.61 19.46
N PRO A 75 -8.08 -2.43 19.08
CA PRO A 75 -7.40 -1.53 18.16
C PRO A 75 -6.06 -1.00 18.69
N PHE A 76 -5.89 -0.95 20.02
CA PHE A 76 -4.69 -0.39 20.67
C PHE A 76 -3.58 -1.42 20.92
N ASP A 77 -3.77 -2.68 20.54
CA ASP A 77 -2.76 -3.72 20.55
C ASP A 77 -2.03 -3.79 19.19
N LEU A 78 -2.06 -4.91 18.51
CA LEU A 78 -1.33 -5.16 17.26
C LEU A 78 -1.71 -4.20 16.12
N PRO A 79 -2.99 -3.80 15.93
CA PRO A 79 -3.34 -2.85 14.88
C PRO A 79 -2.69 -1.46 15.05
N LEU A 80 -2.52 -0.98 16.28
CA LEU A 80 -1.80 0.27 16.54
C LEU A 80 -0.32 0.14 16.18
N ILE A 81 0.33 -0.97 16.54
CA ILE A 81 1.73 -1.24 16.19
C ILE A 81 1.90 -1.25 14.66
N ASN A 82 1.01 -1.93 13.95
CA ASN A 82 0.98 -1.94 12.48
C ASN A 82 0.83 -0.52 11.90
N THR A 83 -0.02 0.29 12.49
CA THR A 83 -0.20 1.70 12.10
C THR A 83 1.10 2.49 12.25
N MET A 84 1.77 2.35 13.39
CA MET A 84 3.05 3.02 13.65
C MET A 84 4.14 2.60 12.66
N ILE A 85 4.23 1.31 12.34
CA ILE A 85 5.19 0.76 11.36
C ILE A 85 4.93 1.35 9.98
N LEU A 86 3.68 1.38 9.54
CA LEU A 86 3.33 1.85 8.20
C LEU A 86 3.58 3.35 8.07
N LEU A 87 3.14 4.17 9.04
CA LEU A 87 3.41 5.61 9.07
C LEU A 87 4.91 5.92 9.10
N LEU A 88 5.69 5.17 9.88
CA LEU A 88 7.16 5.30 9.89
C LEU A 88 7.74 4.99 8.50
N SER A 89 7.19 3.99 7.82
CA SER A 89 7.63 3.65 6.46
C SER A 89 7.32 4.77 5.46
N GLY A 90 6.19 5.48 5.62
CA GLY A 90 5.85 6.69 4.87
C GLY A 90 6.87 7.82 5.06
N CYS A 91 7.36 8.00 6.30
CA CYS A 91 8.43 8.96 6.59
C CYS A 91 9.76 8.55 5.93
N THR A 92 10.11 7.26 5.97
CA THR A 92 11.39 6.79 5.39
C THR A 92 11.39 6.84 3.86
N VAL A 93 10.27 6.56 3.18
CA VAL A 93 10.18 6.72 1.72
C VAL A 93 10.26 8.18 1.30
N THR A 94 9.65 9.09 2.07
CA THR A 94 9.74 10.54 1.83
C THR A 94 11.17 11.03 2.01
N TRP A 95 11.85 10.61 3.08
CA TRP A 95 13.28 10.90 3.28
C TRP A 95 14.12 10.38 2.11
N SER A 96 13.89 9.15 1.67
CA SER A 96 14.56 8.56 0.52
C SER A 96 14.35 9.40 -0.74
N HIS A 97 13.12 9.85 -1.01
CA HIS A 97 12.79 10.67 -2.18
C HIS A 97 13.52 12.02 -2.15
N HIS A 98 13.50 12.69 -1.01
CA HIS A 98 14.21 13.95 -0.81
C HIS A 98 15.73 13.78 -1.00
N ALA A 99 16.33 12.71 -0.47
CA ALA A 99 17.73 12.40 -0.64
C ALA A 99 18.10 12.18 -2.11
N LEU A 100 17.25 11.50 -2.89
CA LEU A 100 17.47 11.31 -4.32
C LEU A 100 17.47 12.64 -5.09
N GLN A 101 16.51 13.54 -4.80
CA GLN A 101 16.42 14.86 -5.42
C GLN A 101 17.67 15.73 -5.17
N HIS A 102 18.32 15.54 -4.03
CA HIS A 102 19.56 16.23 -3.66
C HIS A 102 20.84 15.47 -4.07
N GLY A 103 20.72 14.38 -4.83
CA GLY A 103 21.85 13.59 -5.28
C GLY A 103 22.54 12.76 -4.18
N ASN A 104 21.97 12.68 -2.98
CA ASN A 104 22.53 11.89 -1.87
C ASN A 104 22.12 10.42 -1.99
N ARG A 105 22.89 9.68 -2.78
CA ARG A 105 22.62 8.27 -3.07
C ARG A 105 22.65 7.36 -1.83
N LYS A 106 23.49 7.67 -0.85
CA LYS A 106 23.60 6.85 0.37
C LYS A 106 22.31 6.89 1.18
N ASP A 107 21.79 8.07 1.44
CA ASP A 107 20.57 8.25 2.22
C ASP A 107 19.35 7.78 1.43
N PHE A 108 19.33 7.94 0.10
CA PHE A 108 18.33 7.39 -0.78
C PHE A 108 18.20 5.87 -0.61
N ILE A 109 19.32 5.13 -0.73
CA ILE A 109 19.32 3.66 -0.59
C ILE A 109 18.96 3.25 0.84
N THR A 110 19.50 3.93 1.87
CA THR A 110 19.23 3.61 3.26
C THR A 110 17.75 3.79 3.60
N GLY A 111 17.15 4.92 3.21
CA GLY A 111 15.72 5.19 3.44
C GLY A 111 14.83 4.16 2.73
N LEU A 112 15.19 3.79 1.50
CA LEU A 112 14.42 2.82 0.72
C LEU A 112 14.54 1.39 1.28
N VAL A 113 15.71 0.98 1.79
CA VAL A 113 15.88 -0.30 2.51
C VAL A 113 15.00 -0.33 3.75
N LEU A 114 15.01 0.73 4.56
CA LEU A 114 14.17 0.82 5.76
C LEU A 114 12.70 0.72 5.40
N THR A 115 12.24 1.41 4.35
CA THR A 115 10.85 1.36 3.90
C THR A 115 10.43 -0.07 3.50
N VAL A 116 11.26 -0.77 2.73
CA VAL A 116 10.98 -2.15 2.30
C VAL A 116 10.92 -3.11 3.50
N LEU A 117 11.82 -2.95 4.47
CA LEU A 117 11.82 -3.77 5.69
C LEU A 117 10.58 -3.50 6.55
N LEU A 118 10.17 -2.25 6.71
CA LEU A 118 8.96 -1.89 7.45
C LEU A 118 7.70 -2.40 6.75
N GLY A 119 7.62 -2.32 5.41
CA GLY A 119 6.52 -2.89 4.63
C GLY A 119 6.43 -4.42 4.76
N ALA A 120 7.57 -5.11 4.76
CA ALA A 120 7.63 -6.55 5.00
C ALA A 120 7.21 -6.90 6.44
N ALA A 121 7.65 -6.12 7.42
CA ALA A 121 7.26 -6.30 8.83
C ALA A 121 5.75 -6.12 9.02
N PHE A 122 5.15 -5.07 8.45
CA PHE A 122 3.70 -4.87 8.45
C PHE A 122 2.97 -6.10 7.87
N THR A 123 3.39 -6.57 6.71
CA THR A 123 2.76 -7.74 6.06
C THR A 123 2.85 -8.99 6.94
N ALA A 124 3.99 -9.22 7.60
CA ALA A 124 4.18 -10.35 8.49
C ALA A 124 3.28 -10.26 9.74
N LEU A 125 3.16 -9.07 10.34
CA LEU A 125 2.31 -8.84 11.51
C LEU A 125 0.82 -8.94 11.15
N GLN A 126 0.41 -8.47 9.98
CA GLN A 126 -0.96 -8.62 9.49
C GLN A 126 -1.32 -10.11 9.25
N ALA A 127 -0.39 -10.88 8.70
CA ALA A 127 -0.58 -12.32 8.56
C ALA A 127 -0.66 -13.02 9.92
N TYR A 128 0.16 -12.60 10.88
CA TYR A 128 0.08 -13.10 12.26
C TYR A 128 -1.28 -12.78 12.90
N GLU A 129 -1.78 -11.55 12.76
CA GLU A 129 -3.10 -11.14 13.26
C GLU A 129 -4.21 -12.05 12.71
N TYR A 130 -4.21 -12.33 11.42
CA TYR A 130 -5.20 -13.21 10.78
C TYR A 130 -5.15 -14.65 11.29
N THR A 131 -3.99 -15.17 11.66
CA THR A 131 -3.87 -16.52 12.22
C THR A 131 -4.36 -16.63 13.66
N HIS A 132 -4.48 -15.49 14.37
CA HIS A 132 -4.95 -15.42 15.76
C HIS A 132 -6.33 -14.77 15.88
N ALA A 133 -7.01 -14.51 14.77
CA ALA A 133 -8.37 -13.99 14.76
C ALA A 133 -9.34 -14.99 15.41
N ALA A 134 -10.25 -14.48 16.24
CA ALA A 134 -11.30 -15.27 16.87
C ALA A 134 -12.47 -15.59 15.93
N PHE A 135 -12.49 -15.02 14.71
CA PHE A 135 -13.52 -15.20 13.70
C PHE A 135 -12.93 -15.47 12.31
N GLY A 136 -13.63 -16.25 11.50
CA GLY A 136 -13.27 -16.57 10.12
C GLY A 136 -14.06 -15.72 9.12
N PHE A 137 -13.62 -15.75 7.85
CA PHE A 137 -14.23 -14.99 6.75
C PHE A 137 -15.75 -15.22 6.58
N THR A 138 -16.23 -16.41 6.92
CA THR A 138 -17.64 -16.85 6.75
C THR A 138 -18.52 -16.60 7.96
N ASP A 139 -18.00 -16.02 9.02
CA ASP A 139 -18.68 -15.89 10.32
C ASP A 139 -19.59 -14.66 10.40
N GLY A 140 -20.10 -14.21 9.26
CA GLY A 140 -21.09 -13.14 9.17
C GLY A 140 -20.60 -11.91 8.41
N ILE A 141 -21.47 -10.87 8.41
CA ILE A 141 -21.25 -9.67 7.62
C ILE A 141 -20.07 -8.82 8.13
N TYR A 142 -19.87 -8.77 9.47
CA TYR A 142 -18.68 -8.12 10.05
C TYR A 142 -17.39 -8.75 9.56
N ALA A 143 -17.29 -10.07 9.71
CA ALA A 143 -16.11 -10.82 9.32
C ALA A 143 -15.82 -10.69 7.81
N SER A 144 -16.84 -10.83 6.97
CA SER A 144 -16.70 -10.72 5.52
C SER A 144 -16.21 -9.33 5.10
N THR A 145 -16.83 -8.26 5.60
CA THR A 145 -16.46 -6.88 5.26
C THR A 145 -15.09 -6.50 5.82
N PHE A 146 -14.77 -6.96 7.04
CA PHE A 146 -13.46 -6.81 7.66
C PHE A 146 -12.36 -7.43 6.80
N TYR A 147 -12.46 -8.74 6.49
CA TYR A 147 -11.44 -9.43 5.72
C TYR A 147 -11.34 -8.96 4.27
N MET A 148 -12.44 -8.53 3.65
CA MET A 148 -12.39 -7.96 2.30
C MET A 148 -11.63 -6.64 2.30
N ALA A 149 -11.96 -5.71 3.20
CA ALA A 149 -11.31 -4.40 3.25
C ALA A 149 -9.83 -4.50 3.66
N THR A 150 -9.52 -5.20 4.77
CA THR A 150 -8.16 -5.35 5.28
C THR A 150 -7.31 -6.29 4.42
N GLY A 151 -7.91 -7.33 3.84
CA GLY A 151 -7.20 -8.28 2.96
C GLY A 151 -6.79 -7.67 1.64
N PHE A 152 -7.67 -6.90 0.98
CA PHE A 152 -7.27 -6.15 -0.22
C PHE A 152 -6.26 -5.06 0.11
N HIS A 153 -6.36 -4.42 1.27
CA HIS A 153 -5.30 -3.51 1.71
C HIS A 153 -3.96 -4.25 1.88
N GLY A 154 -3.93 -5.39 2.55
CA GLY A 154 -2.73 -6.21 2.69
C GLY A 154 -2.13 -6.65 1.36
N PHE A 155 -2.98 -6.97 0.37
CA PHE A 155 -2.53 -7.22 -1.00
C PHE A 155 -1.84 -6.00 -1.63
N HIS A 156 -2.40 -4.79 -1.44
CA HIS A 156 -1.80 -3.54 -1.93
C HIS A 156 -0.47 -3.22 -1.22
N VAL A 157 -0.36 -3.49 0.09
CA VAL A 157 0.92 -3.38 0.84
C VAL A 157 1.96 -4.31 0.25
N LEU A 158 1.60 -5.56 -0.04
CA LEU A 158 2.52 -6.54 -0.64
C LEU A 158 3.00 -6.08 -2.02
N VAL A 159 2.08 -5.65 -2.90
CA VAL A 159 2.41 -5.11 -4.23
C VAL A 159 3.29 -3.87 -4.11
N GLY A 160 2.97 -2.95 -3.21
CA GLY A 160 3.76 -1.74 -2.96
C GLY A 160 5.16 -2.05 -2.45
N THR A 161 5.29 -3.02 -1.53
CA THR A 161 6.59 -3.49 -1.02
C THR A 161 7.44 -4.09 -2.14
N ILE A 162 6.86 -4.89 -3.03
CA ILE A 162 7.55 -5.44 -4.20
C ILE A 162 7.96 -4.31 -5.16
N PHE A 163 7.10 -3.32 -5.39
CA PHE A 163 7.40 -2.18 -6.24
C PHE A 163 8.59 -1.38 -5.69
N LEU A 164 8.59 -1.08 -4.39
CA LEU A 164 9.71 -0.41 -3.71
C LEU A 164 10.99 -1.26 -3.73
N ALA A 165 10.90 -2.58 -3.58
CA ALA A 165 12.04 -3.47 -3.70
C ALA A 165 12.66 -3.46 -5.11
N VAL A 166 11.83 -3.44 -6.16
CA VAL A 166 12.31 -3.27 -7.55
C VAL A 166 13.00 -1.91 -7.71
N CYS A 167 12.42 -0.84 -7.15
CA CYS A 167 13.06 0.49 -7.14
C CYS A 167 14.39 0.49 -6.37
N LEU A 168 14.50 -0.25 -5.28
CA LEU A 168 15.75 -0.43 -4.54
C LEU A 168 16.84 -1.07 -5.42
N PHE A 169 16.51 -2.16 -6.12
CA PHE A 169 17.45 -2.80 -7.05
C PHE A 169 17.89 -1.86 -8.17
N ARG A 170 16.97 -1.10 -8.74
CA ARG A 170 17.25 -0.08 -9.75
C ARG A 170 18.11 1.05 -9.19
N GLY A 171 17.85 1.50 -7.96
CA GLY A 171 18.63 2.51 -7.25
C GLY A 171 20.06 2.06 -6.99
N ILE A 172 20.26 0.80 -6.56
CA ILE A 172 21.59 0.21 -6.37
C ILE A 172 22.36 0.11 -7.71
N LYS A 173 21.68 -0.11 -8.82
CA LYS A 173 22.29 -0.09 -10.17
C LYS A 173 22.55 1.32 -10.72
N GLY A 174 22.05 2.37 -10.05
CA GLY A 174 22.25 3.75 -10.48
C GLY A 174 21.31 4.22 -11.60
N HIS A 175 20.17 3.57 -11.78
CA HIS A 175 19.19 3.95 -12.80
C HIS A 175 18.48 5.26 -12.49
N PHE A 176 18.41 5.68 -11.23
CA PHE A 176 17.73 6.90 -10.83
C PHE A 176 18.73 8.06 -10.68
N THR A 177 18.33 9.20 -11.27
CA THR A 177 19.03 10.49 -11.12
C THR A 177 18.05 11.53 -10.58
N PRO A 178 18.54 12.69 -10.08
CA PRO A 178 17.65 13.77 -9.63
C PRO A 178 16.63 14.21 -10.68
N GLU A 179 16.97 14.16 -11.97
CA GLU A 179 16.10 14.59 -13.08
C GLU A 179 15.24 13.47 -13.64
N HIS A 180 15.67 12.19 -13.51
CA HIS A 180 15.02 11.03 -14.12
C HIS A 180 14.78 9.92 -13.07
N HIS A 181 13.65 10.03 -12.32
CA HIS A 181 13.31 9.08 -11.27
C HIS A 181 11.80 8.77 -11.18
N PHE A 182 11.05 8.99 -12.27
CA PHE A 182 9.59 8.81 -12.27
C PHE A 182 9.15 7.45 -11.70
N GLY A 183 9.85 6.36 -12.02
CA GLY A 183 9.48 5.03 -11.50
C GLY A 183 9.50 4.95 -9.97
N PHE A 184 10.43 5.64 -9.31
CA PHE A 184 10.46 5.74 -7.86
C PHE A 184 9.42 6.73 -7.32
N GLU A 185 9.21 7.86 -8.00
CA GLU A 185 8.14 8.82 -7.68
C GLU A 185 6.77 8.14 -7.67
N ALA A 186 6.46 7.33 -8.70
CA ALA A 186 5.22 6.56 -8.78
C ALA A 186 5.10 5.53 -7.65
N ALA A 187 6.19 4.85 -7.27
CA ALA A 187 6.21 3.91 -6.15
C ALA A 187 5.95 4.62 -4.81
N ALA A 188 6.52 5.81 -4.60
CA ALA A 188 6.30 6.61 -3.40
C ALA A 188 4.84 7.09 -3.31
N TRP A 189 4.24 7.55 -4.40
CA TRP A 189 2.82 7.93 -4.43
C TRP A 189 1.90 6.76 -4.12
N TYR A 190 2.18 5.59 -4.69
CA TYR A 190 1.43 4.37 -4.41
C TYR A 190 1.54 3.97 -2.94
N TRP A 191 2.75 4.07 -2.36
CA TRP A 191 2.98 3.77 -0.95
C TRP A 191 2.20 4.68 -0.01
N HIS A 192 2.22 5.99 -0.27
CA HIS A 192 1.41 6.95 0.50
C HIS A 192 -0.09 6.74 0.36
N PHE A 193 -0.56 6.34 -0.83
CA PHE A 193 -1.95 5.93 -0.99
C PHE A 193 -2.30 4.74 -0.07
N VAL A 194 -1.45 3.72 -0.02
CA VAL A 194 -1.62 2.56 0.88
C VAL A 194 -1.64 3.00 2.35
N ASP A 195 -0.72 3.89 2.77
CA ASP A 195 -0.70 4.46 4.12
C ASP A 195 -2.03 5.14 4.50
N VAL A 196 -2.56 5.97 3.59
CA VAL A 196 -3.83 6.70 3.82
C VAL A 196 -5.01 5.73 3.93
N VAL A 197 -5.09 4.73 3.08
CA VAL A 197 -6.14 3.70 3.16
C VAL A 197 -6.08 2.95 4.50
N TRP A 198 -4.86 2.63 4.98
CA TRP A 198 -4.70 2.00 6.29
C TRP A 198 -5.22 2.85 7.43
N LEU A 199 -4.95 4.15 7.42
CA LEU A 199 -5.48 5.05 8.45
C LEU A 199 -7.01 5.04 8.49
N PHE A 200 -7.67 5.02 7.33
CA PHE A 200 -9.12 4.85 7.25
C PHE A 200 -9.57 3.50 7.80
N LEU A 201 -8.89 2.41 7.46
CA LEU A 201 -9.19 1.09 8.01
C LEU A 201 -9.02 1.06 9.52
N PHE A 202 -7.91 1.58 10.03
CA PHE A 202 -7.65 1.63 11.47
C PHE A 202 -8.75 2.37 12.22
N VAL A 203 -9.09 3.59 11.77
CA VAL A 203 -10.09 4.42 12.45
C VAL A 203 -11.50 3.87 12.29
N CYS A 204 -11.89 3.46 11.07
CA CYS A 204 -13.27 3.12 10.77
C CYS A 204 -13.61 1.66 11.09
N VAL A 205 -12.68 0.74 10.87
CA VAL A 205 -12.95 -0.70 10.97
C VAL A 205 -12.48 -1.26 12.31
N TYR A 206 -11.26 -0.91 12.75
CA TYR A 206 -10.72 -1.43 14.01
C TYR A 206 -11.20 -0.63 15.22
N TRP A 207 -11.16 0.70 15.19
CA TRP A 207 -11.44 1.51 16.37
C TRP A 207 -12.92 1.85 16.52
N TRP A 208 -13.56 2.36 15.46
CA TRP A 208 -14.97 2.75 15.53
C TRP A 208 -15.91 1.56 15.31
N GLY A 209 -15.54 0.63 14.47
CA GLY A 209 -16.39 -0.49 14.04
C GLY A 209 -16.15 -1.80 14.80
N GLY A 210 -15.16 -1.83 15.73
CA GLY A 210 -14.78 -2.99 16.51
C GLY A 210 -15.28 -2.99 17.96
#